data_b8f19850c6b20f72987d2f1ab62861c3
#
_entry.id   b8f19850c6b20f72987d2f1ab62861c3
#
_cell.length_a   1.000
_cell.length_b   1.000
_cell.length_c   1.000
_cell.angle_alpha   90.00
_cell.angle_beta   90.00
_cell.angle_gamma   90.00
#
_symmetry.space_group_name_H-M   'P 1'
#
loop_
_entity.id
_entity.type
_entity.pdbx_description
1 polymer ?
#
loop_
_entity_poly.entity_id
_entity_poly.type
_entity_poly.pdbx_seq_one_letter_code
_entity_poly.pdbx_strand_id
1 'polypeptide(L)'
;LGGLLRVYAALEDGLLRRRGHPLVAPFVLPALFRAPALAVDLAHFLGPAWQSRLAPSPAAERYAAHLDRLAADAPPGLVAHAYTRYLGDLSGGRLLRDRAARALGLSEGPGLAFYDFPAIPDIAAFKADFRARLDALPLTDAAAAALVDEANFAFAASAALFAELA
;
A
#
# COMPACT_ATOMS: atom_id res chain seq x y z
N LEU A 1 1.63 9.01 8.89
CA LEU A 1 0.53 8.87 7.91
C LEU A 1 0.86 9.57 6.59
N GLY A 2 1.40 10.81 6.58
CA GLY A 2 1.68 11.57 5.36
C GLY A 2 2.59 10.81 4.37
N GLY A 3 3.71 10.25 4.84
CA GLY A 3 4.59 9.44 4.01
C GLY A 3 3.90 8.18 3.44
N LEU A 4 3.05 7.52 4.24
CA LEU A 4 2.25 6.39 3.76
C LEU A 4 1.28 6.83 2.65
N LEU A 5 0.57 7.95 2.84
CA LEU A 5 -0.31 8.48 1.81
C LEU A 5 0.42 8.70 0.49
N ARG A 6 1.63 9.27 0.52
CA ARG A 6 2.42 9.53 -0.68
C ARG A 6 2.75 8.22 -1.43
N VAL A 7 3.12 7.17 -0.69
CA VAL A 7 3.45 5.85 -1.27
C VAL A 7 2.20 5.17 -1.83
N TYR A 8 1.11 5.10 -1.05
CA TYR A 8 -0.13 4.46 -1.54
C TYR A 8 -0.74 5.20 -2.72
N ALA A 9 -0.73 6.53 -2.71
CA ALA A 9 -1.22 7.32 -3.85
C ALA A 9 -0.44 6.99 -5.13
N ALA A 10 0.90 6.88 -5.06
CA ALA A 10 1.72 6.52 -6.22
C ALA A 10 1.46 5.07 -6.69
N LEU A 11 1.34 4.12 -5.75
CA LEU A 11 1.05 2.73 -6.09
C LEU A 11 -0.33 2.58 -6.75
N GLU A 12 -1.35 3.16 -6.15
CA GLU A 12 -2.74 3.07 -6.61
C GLU A 12 -2.94 3.75 -7.96
N ASP A 13 -2.33 4.93 -8.15
CA ASP A 13 -2.32 5.62 -9.44
C ASP A 13 -1.57 4.81 -10.51
N GLY A 14 -0.40 4.25 -10.17
CA GLY A 14 0.35 3.36 -11.06
C GLY A 14 -0.45 2.14 -11.49
N LEU A 15 -1.12 1.45 -10.55
CA LEU A 15 -2.00 0.31 -10.84
C LEU A 15 -3.16 0.72 -11.74
N LEU A 16 -3.82 1.84 -11.46
CA LEU A 16 -4.93 2.35 -12.27
C LEU A 16 -4.49 2.75 -13.69
N ARG A 17 -3.36 3.43 -13.82
CA ARG A 17 -2.80 3.78 -15.14
C ARG A 17 -2.48 2.53 -15.98
N ARG A 18 -2.09 1.44 -15.32
CA ARG A 18 -1.69 0.17 -15.97
C ARG A 18 -2.75 -0.93 -15.90
N ARG A 19 -4.01 -0.58 -15.58
CA ARG A 19 -5.13 -1.55 -15.49
C ARG A 19 -5.39 -2.35 -16.78
N GLY A 20 -4.90 -1.90 -17.93
CA GLY A 20 -4.96 -2.66 -19.20
C GLY A 20 -3.80 -3.62 -19.41
N HIS A 21 -2.77 -3.61 -18.56
CA HIS A 21 -1.63 -4.52 -18.69
C HIS A 21 -2.00 -5.91 -18.14
N PRO A 22 -1.82 -7.01 -18.92
CA PRO A 22 -2.35 -8.34 -18.54
C PRO A 22 -1.83 -8.87 -17.21
N LEU A 23 -0.58 -8.58 -16.83
CA LEU A 23 -0.01 -9.00 -15.55
C LEU A 23 -0.41 -8.08 -14.38
N VAL A 24 -0.88 -6.86 -14.63
CA VAL A 24 -1.28 -5.90 -13.59
C VAL A 24 -2.78 -5.92 -13.33
N ALA A 25 -3.58 -6.08 -14.38
CA ALA A 25 -5.04 -6.04 -14.33
C ALA A 25 -5.66 -6.89 -13.20
N PRO A 26 -5.22 -8.14 -12.93
CA PRO A 26 -5.78 -8.95 -11.85
C PRO A 26 -5.59 -8.39 -10.44
N PHE A 27 -4.67 -7.42 -10.27
CA PHE A 27 -4.29 -6.83 -8.99
C PHE A 27 -4.78 -5.38 -8.82
N VAL A 28 -5.51 -4.86 -9.77
CA VAL A 28 -6.21 -3.57 -9.63
C VAL A 28 -7.48 -3.79 -8.83
N LEU A 29 -7.35 -3.78 -7.51
CA LEU A 29 -8.39 -4.16 -6.55
C LEU A 29 -8.73 -2.96 -5.65
N PRO A 30 -9.73 -2.11 -6.02
CA PRO A 30 -10.06 -0.90 -5.26
C PRO A 30 -10.42 -1.15 -3.79
N ALA A 31 -10.90 -2.35 -3.44
CA ALA A 31 -11.15 -2.74 -2.04
C ALA A 31 -9.90 -2.67 -1.15
N LEU A 32 -8.71 -2.76 -1.75
CA LEU A 32 -7.42 -2.65 -1.06
C LEU A 32 -6.89 -1.21 -0.96
N PHE A 33 -7.40 -0.27 -1.73
CA PHE A 33 -6.84 1.07 -1.82
C PHE A 33 -6.90 1.79 -0.47
N ARG A 34 -5.75 2.37 -0.06
CA ARG A 34 -5.55 2.97 1.26
C ARG A 34 -5.41 4.48 1.22
N ALA A 35 -5.10 5.08 0.07
CA ALA A 35 -4.95 6.53 -0.03
C ALA A 35 -6.22 7.28 0.42
N PRO A 36 -7.45 6.88 0.07
CA PRO A 36 -8.65 7.53 0.59
C PRO A 36 -8.80 7.44 2.11
N ALA A 37 -8.53 6.27 2.70
CA ALA A 37 -8.60 6.06 4.15
C ALA A 37 -7.54 6.87 4.90
N LEU A 38 -6.31 6.93 4.36
CA LEU A 38 -5.24 7.76 4.91
C LEU A 38 -5.58 9.26 4.85
N ALA A 39 -6.25 9.72 3.80
CA ALA A 39 -6.72 11.10 3.71
C ALA A 39 -7.77 11.42 4.79
N VAL A 40 -8.68 10.48 5.09
CA VAL A 40 -9.66 10.61 6.18
C VAL A 40 -8.95 10.73 7.53
N ASP A 41 -7.99 9.85 7.80
CA ASP A 41 -7.23 9.87 9.06
C ASP A 41 -6.39 11.14 9.20
N LEU A 42 -5.75 11.60 8.13
CA LEU A 42 -5.00 12.87 8.12
C LEU A 42 -5.90 14.08 8.36
N ALA A 43 -7.08 14.11 7.76
CA ALA A 43 -8.06 15.16 8.01
C ALA A 43 -8.53 15.17 9.48
N HIS A 44 -8.70 13.99 10.08
CA HIS A 44 -9.04 13.85 11.50
C HIS A 44 -7.96 14.43 12.41
N PHE A 45 -6.68 14.09 12.19
CA PHE A 45 -5.58 14.53 13.05
C PHE A 45 -5.11 15.95 12.79
N LEU A 46 -5.16 16.41 11.56
CA LEU A 46 -4.57 17.68 11.13
C LEU A 46 -5.62 18.74 10.73
N GLY A 47 -6.90 18.37 10.68
CA GLY A 47 -7.98 19.26 10.25
C GLY A 47 -8.11 19.41 8.74
N PRO A 48 -9.05 20.27 8.27
CA PRO A 48 -9.43 20.33 6.85
C PRO A 48 -8.30 20.80 5.91
N ALA A 49 -7.31 21.52 6.42
CA ALA A 49 -6.16 21.98 5.65
C ALA A 49 -4.92 21.07 5.80
N TRP A 50 -5.13 19.77 6.08
CA TRP A 50 -4.07 18.81 6.40
C TRP A 50 -2.97 18.72 5.33
N GLN A 51 -3.29 18.95 4.05
CA GLN A 51 -2.31 18.86 2.96
C GLN A 51 -1.14 19.84 3.17
N SER A 52 -1.42 21.06 3.62
CA SER A 52 -0.40 22.08 3.88
C SER A 52 0.39 21.86 5.17
N ARG A 53 -0.03 20.88 5.98
CA ARG A 53 0.58 20.53 7.28
C ARG A 53 1.42 19.26 7.24
N LEU A 54 1.51 18.61 6.09
CA LEU A 54 2.31 17.40 5.95
C LEU A 54 3.80 17.72 6.07
N ALA A 55 4.47 17.00 6.96
CA ALA A 55 5.94 17.06 7.01
C ALA A 55 6.55 16.34 5.79
N PRO A 56 7.64 16.84 5.25
CA PRO A 56 8.39 16.15 4.21
C PRO A 56 8.87 14.78 4.66
N SER A 57 8.82 13.80 3.78
CA SER A 57 9.37 12.45 3.99
C SER A 57 10.21 12.06 2.78
N PRO A 58 11.53 12.30 2.81
CA PRO A 58 12.42 11.94 1.72
C PRO A 58 12.36 10.45 1.35
N ALA A 59 12.16 9.54 2.31
CA ALA A 59 11.99 8.12 2.03
C ALA A 59 10.69 7.85 1.26
N ALA A 60 9.58 8.52 1.63
CA ALA A 60 8.32 8.39 0.90
C ALA A 60 8.43 8.92 -0.54
N GLU A 61 9.11 10.05 -0.74
CA GLU A 61 9.30 10.59 -2.08
C GLU A 61 10.18 9.68 -2.95
N ARG A 62 11.26 9.12 -2.40
CA ARG A 62 12.10 8.14 -3.13
C ARG A 62 11.29 6.90 -3.50
N TYR A 63 10.49 6.39 -2.56
CA TYR A 63 9.67 5.22 -2.81
C TYR A 63 8.60 5.50 -3.87
N ALA A 64 7.89 6.61 -3.76
CA ALA A 64 6.88 7.00 -4.74
C ALA A 64 7.48 7.22 -6.14
N ALA A 65 8.64 7.88 -6.25
CA ALA A 65 9.36 8.04 -7.51
C ALA A 65 9.77 6.68 -8.14
N HIS A 66 10.10 5.68 -7.31
CA HIS A 66 10.36 4.34 -7.80
C HIS A 66 9.09 3.70 -8.39
N LEU A 67 7.95 3.80 -7.69
CA LEU A 67 6.66 3.31 -8.18
C LEU A 67 6.23 3.98 -9.49
N ASP A 68 6.48 5.28 -9.63
CA ASP A 68 6.21 6.02 -10.86
C ASP A 68 7.07 5.51 -12.03
N ARG A 69 8.36 5.22 -11.79
CA ARG A 69 9.25 4.59 -12.81
C ARG A 69 8.77 3.20 -13.19
N LEU A 70 8.42 2.35 -12.21
CA LEU A 70 7.85 1.03 -12.49
C LEU A 70 6.58 1.13 -13.34
N ALA A 71 5.70 2.05 -13.01
CA ALA A 71 4.50 2.28 -13.80
C ALA A 71 4.82 2.66 -15.26
N ALA A 72 5.90 3.39 -15.50
CA ALA A 72 6.33 3.77 -16.85
C ALA A 72 7.00 2.62 -17.60
N ASP A 73 8.00 1.99 -16.98
CA ASP A 73 9.02 1.19 -17.66
C ASP A 73 8.87 -0.31 -17.43
N ALA A 74 8.38 -0.73 -16.26
CA ALA A 74 8.26 -2.14 -15.84
C ALA A 74 6.99 -2.40 -15.01
N PRO A 75 5.77 -2.21 -15.58
CA PRO A 75 4.51 -2.27 -14.85
C PRO A 75 4.28 -3.52 -13.98
N PRO A 76 4.73 -4.73 -14.35
CA PRO A 76 4.57 -5.91 -13.49
C PRO A 76 5.20 -5.76 -12.10
N GLY A 77 6.25 -4.95 -11.94
CA GLY A 77 6.87 -4.66 -10.65
C GLY A 77 5.88 -4.09 -9.63
N LEU A 78 4.87 -3.33 -10.06
CA LEU A 78 3.80 -2.81 -9.19
C LEU A 78 3.06 -3.92 -8.42
N VAL A 79 2.98 -5.13 -9.00
CA VAL A 79 2.32 -6.28 -8.36
C VAL A 79 3.07 -6.74 -7.11
N ALA A 80 4.40 -6.71 -7.15
CA ALA A 80 5.23 -7.03 -5.99
C ALA A 80 5.02 -6.04 -4.84
N HIS A 81 4.89 -4.74 -5.16
CA HIS A 81 4.57 -3.71 -4.18
C HIS A 81 3.15 -3.85 -3.64
N ALA A 82 2.16 -4.14 -4.51
CA ALA A 82 0.79 -4.41 -4.08
C ALA A 82 0.73 -5.62 -3.12
N TYR A 83 1.42 -6.72 -3.45
CA TYR A 83 1.55 -7.89 -2.59
C TYR A 83 2.12 -7.53 -1.23
N THR A 84 3.30 -6.90 -1.22
CA THR A 84 4.03 -6.59 0.02
C THR A 84 3.25 -5.65 0.92
N ARG A 85 2.66 -4.59 0.35
CA ARG A 85 1.92 -3.58 1.11
C ARG A 85 0.58 -4.11 1.59
N TYR A 86 -0.31 -4.50 0.68
CA TYR A 86 -1.69 -4.83 1.04
C TYR A 86 -1.82 -6.11 1.85
N LEU A 87 -1.04 -7.18 1.54
CA LEU A 87 -1.11 -8.38 2.34
C LEU A 87 -0.47 -8.19 3.73
N GLY A 88 0.51 -7.30 3.84
CA GLY A 88 1.05 -6.83 5.11
C GLY A 88 -0.02 -6.12 5.95
N ASP A 89 -0.73 -5.16 5.35
CA ASP A 89 -1.80 -4.42 6.01
C ASP A 89 -2.95 -5.34 6.47
N LEU A 90 -3.40 -6.25 5.58
CA LEU A 90 -4.43 -7.24 5.93
C LEU A 90 -3.99 -8.22 7.01
N SER A 91 -2.68 -8.50 7.13
CA SER A 91 -2.16 -9.45 8.11
C SER A 91 -1.88 -8.83 9.47
N GLY A 92 -1.29 -7.63 9.48
CA GLY A 92 -0.88 -6.93 10.70
C GLY A 92 -1.90 -5.88 11.17
N GLY A 93 -2.83 -5.50 10.31
CA GLY A 93 -3.68 -4.33 10.51
C GLY A 93 -4.48 -4.36 11.81
N ARG A 94 -5.10 -5.49 12.16
CA ARG A 94 -5.91 -5.58 13.40
C ARG A 94 -5.07 -5.33 14.66
N LEU A 95 -3.90 -5.95 14.75
CA LEU A 95 -3.02 -5.77 15.90
C LEU A 95 -2.52 -4.32 16.00
N LEU A 96 -2.15 -3.74 14.88
CA LEU A 96 -1.69 -2.35 14.81
C LEU A 96 -2.84 -1.38 15.08
N ARG A 97 -4.05 -1.65 14.58
CA ARG A 97 -5.26 -0.88 14.86
C ARG A 97 -5.53 -0.80 16.35
N ASP A 98 -5.53 -1.96 17.04
CA ASP A 98 -5.81 -2.01 18.46
C ASP A 98 -4.75 -1.27 19.31
N ARG A 99 -3.50 -1.33 18.88
CA ARG A 99 -2.41 -0.57 19.52
C ARG A 99 -2.56 0.93 19.28
N ALA A 100 -2.85 1.34 18.03
CA ALA A 100 -3.08 2.74 17.68
C ALA A 100 -4.31 3.29 18.40
N ALA A 101 -5.41 2.55 18.44
CA ALA A 101 -6.62 2.94 19.14
C ALA A 101 -6.35 3.22 20.63
N ARG A 102 -5.67 2.30 21.31
CA ARG A 102 -5.29 2.49 22.72
C ARG A 102 -4.34 3.67 22.93
N ALA A 103 -3.32 3.80 22.09
CA ALA A 103 -2.31 4.86 22.23
C ALA A 103 -2.89 6.25 21.97
N LEU A 104 -3.90 6.35 21.11
CA LEU A 104 -4.51 7.62 20.69
C LEU A 104 -5.84 7.92 21.40
N GLY A 105 -6.33 7.00 22.25
CA GLY A 105 -7.63 7.15 22.94
C GLY A 105 -8.82 7.09 21.98
N LEU A 106 -8.69 6.40 20.84
CA LEU A 106 -9.72 6.22 19.84
C LEU A 106 -10.43 4.88 20.01
N SER A 107 -11.73 4.81 19.69
CA SER A 107 -12.48 3.55 19.69
C SER A 107 -12.75 3.06 18.27
N GLU A 108 -13.28 3.91 17.39
CA GLU A 108 -13.69 3.61 16.03
C GLU A 108 -13.62 4.85 15.13
N GLY A 109 -13.76 4.65 13.82
CA GLY A 109 -13.95 5.72 12.83
C GLY A 109 -12.66 6.43 12.39
N PRO A 110 -12.76 7.74 12.09
CA PRO A 110 -11.62 8.52 11.59
C PRO A 110 -10.44 8.50 12.57
N GLY A 111 -9.23 8.39 12.02
CA GLY A 111 -8.00 8.19 12.78
C GLY A 111 -7.55 6.72 12.79
N LEU A 112 -8.45 5.78 12.46
CA LEU A 112 -8.19 4.34 12.34
C LEU A 112 -8.62 3.76 10.98
N ALA A 113 -9.14 4.60 10.07
CA ALA A 113 -9.69 4.18 8.77
C ALA A 113 -8.66 3.45 7.90
N PHE A 114 -7.38 3.78 8.03
CA PHE A 114 -6.30 3.08 7.34
C PHE A 114 -6.31 1.57 7.59
N TYR A 115 -6.65 1.15 8.80
CA TYR A 115 -6.66 -0.26 9.20
C TYR A 115 -7.95 -1.00 8.83
N ASP A 116 -8.99 -0.30 8.39
CA ASP A 116 -10.29 -0.87 8.12
C ASP A 116 -10.45 -1.18 6.62
N PHE A 117 -10.93 -2.40 6.34
CA PHE A 117 -11.18 -2.89 4.98
C PHE A 117 -12.65 -3.32 4.85
N PRO A 118 -13.61 -2.36 4.85
CA PRO A 118 -15.04 -2.68 4.92
C PRO A 118 -15.56 -3.47 3.70
N ALA A 119 -14.87 -3.36 2.57
CA ALA A 119 -15.20 -4.12 1.36
C ALA A 119 -14.63 -5.55 1.34
N ILE A 120 -13.90 -5.97 2.39
CA ILE A 120 -13.27 -7.29 2.50
C ILE A 120 -13.77 -8.00 3.76
N PRO A 121 -14.93 -8.66 3.72
CA PRO A 121 -15.51 -9.30 4.90
C PRO A 121 -14.72 -10.54 5.35
N ASP A 122 -14.12 -11.27 4.43
CA ASP A 122 -13.26 -12.42 4.71
C ASP A 122 -11.82 -12.16 4.24
N ILE A 123 -10.99 -11.70 5.17
CA ILE A 123 -9.58 -11.40 4.92
C ILE A 123 -8.79 -12.66 4.54
N ALA A 124 -9.11 -13.83 5.11
CA ALA A 124 -8.38 -15.06 4.84
C ALA A 124 -8.64 -15.53 3.41
N ALA A 125 -9.91 -15.58 3.00
CA ALA A 125 -10.30 -15.93 1.64
C ALA A 125 -9.73 -14.93 0.61
N PHE A 126 -9.79 -13.63 0.91
CA PHE A 126 -9.24 -12.60 0.02
C PHE A 126 -7.72 -12.75 -0.19
N LYS A 127 -6.98 -13.02 0.89
CA LYS A 127 -5.52 -13.26 0.80
C LYS A 127 -5.19 -14.52 0.03
N ALA A 128 -6.00 -15.57 0.16
CA ALA A 128 -5.85 -16.81 -0.61
C ALA A 128 -6.09 -16.56 -2.11
N ASP A 129 -7.16 -15.84 -2.45
CA ASP A 129 -7.45 -15.45 -3.84
C ASP A 129 -6.34 -14.58 -4.44
N PHE A 130 -5.84 -13.60 -3.69
CA PHE A 130 -4.72 -12.76 -4.17
C PHE A 130 -3.48 -13.60 -4.49
N ARG A 131 -3.12 -14.56 -3.63
CA ARG A 131 -1.98 -15.46 -3.88
C ARG A 131 -2.24 -16.38 -5.07
N ALA A 132 -3.44 -16.93 -5.18
CA ALA A 132 -3.80 -17.78 -6.32
C ALA A 132 -3.68 -17.01 -7.66
N ARG A 133 -4.06 -15.73 -7.70
CA ARG A 133 -3.86 -14.87 -8.88
C ARG A 133 -2.38 -14.67 -9.19
N LEU A 134 -1.55 -14.51 -8.15
CA LEU A 134 -0.10 -14.34 -8.31
C LEU A 134 0.54 -15.62 -8.86
N ASP A 135 0.17 -16.77 -8.31
CA ASP A 135 0.66 -18.08 -8.73
C ASP A 135 0.23 -18.44 -10.17
N ALA A 136 -0.90 -17.91 -10.61
CA ALA A 136 -1.43 -18.10 -11.97
C ALA A 136 -0.82 -17.17 -13.03
N LEU A 137 0.06 -16.25 -12.67
CA LEU A 137 0.69 -15.36 -13.64
C LEU A 137 1.60 -16.15 -14.60
N PRO A 138 1.50 -15.94 -15.92
CA PRO A 138 2.34 -16.60 -16.92
C PRO A 138 3.73 -15.95 -16.97
N LEU A 139 4.53 -16.15 -15.93
CA LEU A 139 5.86 -15.57 -15.80
C LEU A 139 6.95 -16.53 -16.30
N THR A 140 7.98 -15.97 -16.92
CA THR A 140 9.26 -16.68 -17.07
C THR A 140 10.02 -16.66 -15.74
N ASP A 141 11.00 -17.55 -15.57
CA ASP A 141 11.86 -17.58 -14.36
C ASP A 141 12.51 -16.22 -14.11
N ALA A 142 13.00 -15.57 -15.16
CA ALA A 142 13.59 -14.23 -15.05
C ALA A 142 12.58 -13.17 -14.58
N ALA A 143 11.35 -13.21 -15.07
CA ALA A 143 10.30 -12.28 -14.65
C ALA A 143 9.86 -12.56 -13.20
N ALA A 144 9.81 -13.82 -12.79
CA ALA A 144 9.53 -14.19 -11.41
C ALA A 144 10.64 -13.70 -10.46
N ALA A 145 11.91 -13.88 -10.83
CA ALA A 145 13.04 -13.37 -10.07
C ALA A 145 12.99 -11.84 -9.92
N ALA A 146 12.67 -11.11 -11.00
CA ALA A 146 12.52 -9.65 -10.95
C ALA A 146 11.39 -9.21 -10.01
N LEU A 147 10.27 -9.94 -9.92
CA LEU A 147 9.21 -9.65 -8.96
C LEU A 147 9.66 -9.90 -7.51
N VAL A 148 10.49 -10.91 -7.27
CA VAL A 148 11.07 -11.16 -5.93
C VAL A 148 12.01 -10.02 -5.54
N ASP A 149 12.84 -9.54 -6.46
CA ASP A 149 13.74 -8.41 -6.21
C ASP A 149 12.96 -7.14 -5.89
N GLU A 150 11.86 -6.88 -6.61
CA GLU A 150 10.97 -5.75 -6.31
C GLU A 150 10.25 -5.91 -4.96
N ALA A 151 9.87 -7.11 -4.56
CA ALA A 151 9.31 -7.35 -3.23
C ALA A 151 10.34 -7.05 -2.13
N ASN A 152 11.59 -7.47 -2.32
CA ASN A 152 12.69 -7.15 -1.39
C ASN A 152 12.96 -5.64 -1.32
N PHE A 153 12.93 -4.95 -2.47
CA PHE A 153 13.00 -3.48 -2.50
C PHE A 153 11.84 -2.84 -1.71
N ALA A 154 10.61 -3.34 -1.88
CA ALA A 154 9.44 -2.82 -1.17
C ALA A 154 9.57 -2.95 0.36
N PHE A 155 10.15 -4.07 0.85
CA PHE A 155 10.46 -4.23 2.28
C PHE A 155 11.53 -3.23 2.75
N ALA A 156 12.63 -3.08 2.02
CA ALA A 156 13.70 -2.14 2.36
C ALA A 156 13.20 -0.68 2.36
N ALA A 157 12.42 -0.30 1.34
CA ALA A 157 11.82 1.03 1.24
C ALA A 157 10.82 1.29 2.39
N SER A 158 10.06 0.27 2.80
CA SER A 158 9.16 0.37 3.96
C SER A 158 9.94 0.55 5.26
N ALA A 159 11.05 -0.16 5.44
CA ALA A 159 11.93 0.01 6.61
C ALA A 159 12.51 1.43 6.67
N ALA A 160 12.89 2.00 5.53
CA ALA A 160 13.39 3.38 5.45
C ALA A 160 12.33 4.41 5.86
N LEU A 161 11.04 4.18 5.55
CA LEU A 161 9.94 5.04 6.04
C LEU A 161 9.84 5.04 7.56
N PHE A 162 10.01 3.88 8.20
CA PHE A 162 9.97 3.79 9.65
C PHE A 162 11.21 4.38 10.32
N ALA A 163 12.38 4.26 9.67
CA ALA A 163 13.62 4.84 10.18
C ALA A 163 13.59 6.38 10.25
N GLU A 164 12.77 7.05 9.42
CA GLU A 164 12.56 8.51 9.51
C GLU A 164 11.74 8.93 10.74
N LEU A 165 11.13 8.00 11.47
CA LEU A 165 10.32 8.28 12.66
C LEU A 165 11.11 8.10 13.97
N ALA A 166 12.31 7.55 13.88
CA ALA A 166 13.20 7.31 15.02
C ALA A 166 14.04 8.54 15.34
#